data_4bf10a3d68f1ad85a650c8b2c60651ea
#
_entry.id   4bf10a3d68f1ad85a650c8b2c60651ea
#
_cell.length_a   1.000
_cell.length_b   1.000
_cell.length_c   1.000
_cell.angle_alpha   90.00
_cell.angle_beta   90.00
_cell.angle_gamma   90.00
#
_symmetry.space_group_name_H-M   'P 1'
#
loop_
_entity.id
_entity.type
_entity.pdbx_description
1 polymer ?
#
loop_
_entity_poly.entity_id
_entity_poly.type
_entity_poly.pdbx_seq_one_letter_code
_entity_poly.pdbx_strand_id
1 'polypeptide(L)'
;MVFGLLLMLDFVLFELLNIQHPFRFINSAYHNISLFIFTSLVSIVFKMVWDKAKTDEKQKENLKTELSFLRSQISPHFLFNVLNNIVAMVRLKHDALEDTVVKLSSLLQYMLYETDEEKVTIQREMEYLKSYIELQSQRFGSKIQINSDFEIAQNAQSIEPMLLIPFVENAFKHGYGRVENPVIDIKLRFDNQKLVFEVRNKYSETKQQKDKTSGIGLANVMRRLDLLYPQKHTLKIEENDGWFTAILMLNLKKP
;
A
#
# COMPACT_ATOMS: atom_id res chain seq x y z
N MET A 1 -11.02 34.81 31.03
CA MET A 1 -10.15 35.25 32.13
C MET A 1 -9.36 36.52 31.80
N VAL A 2 -8.59 36.56 30.71
CA VAL A 2 -7.78 37.73 30.30
C VAL A 2 -8.61 39.01 30.05
N PHE A 3 -9.78 38.89 29.39
CA PHE A 3 -10.68 40.02 29.12
C PHE A 3 -11.24 40.65 30.41
N GLY A 4 -11.61 39.83 31.42
CA GLY A 4 -12.05 40.34 32.71
C GLY A 4 -10.93 41.07 33.46
N LEU A 5 -9.69 40.61 33.32
CA LEU A 5 -8.51 41.23 33.90
C LEU A 5 -8.21 42.60 33.25
N LEU A 6 -8.33 42.69 31.92
CA LEU A 6 -8.15 43.96 31.18
C LEU A 6 -9.21 44.99 31.54
N LEU A 7 -10.50 44.57 31.61
CA LEU A 7 -11.58 45.45 32.04
C LEU A 7 -11.41 45.90 33.50
N MET A 8 -10.94 45.00 34.37
CA MET A 8 -10.67 45.32 35.77
C MET A 8 -9.50 46.30 35.88
N LEU A 9 -8.46 46.13 35.08
CA LEU A 9 -7.30 47.03 35.02
C LEU A 9 -7.70 48.42 34.50
N ASP A 10 -8.51 48.51 33.45
CA ASP A 10 -9.05 49.73 32.91
C ASP A 10 -9.95 50.44 33.93
N PHE A 11 -10.77 49.71 34.68
CA PHE A 11 -11.61 50.24 35.74
C PHE A 11 -10.78 50.81 36.90
N VAL A 12 -9.75 50.09 37.35
CA VAL A 12 -8.84 50.51 38.41
C VAL A 12 -8.04 51.75 37.99
N LEU A 13 -7.55 51.80 36.75
CA LEU A 13 -6.86 52.95 36.20
C LEU A 13 -7.78 54.15 36.06
N PHE A 14 -9.04 53.94 35.69
CA PHE A 14 -10.05 55.00 35.61
C PHE A 14 -10.34 55.64 36.98
N GLU A 15 -10.46 54.81 38.03
CA GLU A 15 -10.67 55.30 39.41
C GLU A 15 -9.42 55.98 39.98
N LEU A 16 -8.22 55.41 39.80
CA LEU A 16 -6.95 55.96 40.28
C LEU A 16 -6.61 57.31 39.65
N LEU A 17 -6.92 57.54 38.37
CA LEU A 17 -6.63 58.73 37.63
C LEU A 17 -7.72 59.82 37.78
N ASN A 18 -8.77 59.57 38.58
CA ASN A 18 -9.87 60.49 38.88
C ASN A 18 -10.44 61.21 37.64
N ILE A 19 -10.63 60.42 36.55
CA ILE A 19 -11.09 60.93 35.27
C ILE A 19 -12.61 61.13 35.30
N GLN A 20 -13.10 62.32 35.49
CA GLN A 20 -14.53 62.67 35.64
C GLN A 20 -15.38 62.59 34.37
N HIS A 21 -14.92 61.90 33.29
CA HIS A 21 -15.66 61.80 32.05
C HIS A 21 -16.08 60.37 31.76
N PRO A 22 -17.32 59.95 32.02
CA PRO A 22 -17.83 58.59 31.75
C PRO A 22 -17.71 58.20 30.27
N PHE A 23 -17.68 59.21 29.38
CA PHE A 23 -17.53 59.00 27.94
C PHE A 23 -16.17 58.40 27.54
N ARG A 24 -15.10 58.64 28.27
CA ARG A 24 -13.76 58.07 28.02
C ARG A 24 -13.69 56.62 28.41
N PHE A 25 -14.33 56.21 29.50
CA PHE A 25 -14.39 54.82 29.92
C PHE A 25 -15.15 53.94 28.91
N ILE A 26 -16.32 54.44 28.47
CA ILE A 26 -17.13 53.74 27.47
C ILE A 26 -16.35 53.56 26.17
N ASN A 27 -15.64 54.59 25.71
CA ASN A 27 -14.84 54.53 24.50
C ASN A 27 -13.63 53.59 24.61
N SER A 28 -12.95 53.55 25.76
CA SER A 28 -11.88 52.58 26.07
C SER A 28 -12.42 51.15 26.12
N ALA A 29 -13.57 50.92 26.74
CA ALA A 29 -14.22 49.64 26.78
C ALA A 29 -14.60 49.10 25.37
N TYR A 30 -15.12 49.98 24.50
CA TYR A 30 -15.40 49.59 23.09
C TYR A 30 -14.13 49.23 22.33
N HIS A 31 -13.05 49.97 22.53
CA HIS A 31 -11.76 49.69 21.88
C HIS A 31 -11.18 48.33 22.34
N ASN A 32 -11.23 48.07 23.63
CA ASN A 32 -10.74 46.79 24.19
C ASN A 32 -11.62 45.61 23.80
N ILE A 33 -12.95 45.75 23.68
CA ILE A 33 -13.85 44.71 23.17
C ILE A 33 -13.51 44.39 21.71
N SER A 34 -13.33 45.42 20.88
CA SER A 34 -12.98 45.24 19.46
C SER A 34 -11.65 44.48 19.30
N LEU A 35 -10.63 44.87 20.06
CA LEU A 35 -9.33 44.20 20.04
C LEU A 35 -9.43 42.72 20.51
N PHE A 36 -10.23 42.47 21.58
CA PHE A 36 -10.45 41.13 22.09
C PHE A 36 -11.17 40.21 21.09
N ILE A 37 -12.21 40.75 20.44
CA ILE A 37 -12.93 40.02 19.38
C ILE A 37 -11.97 39.69 18.24
N PHE A 38 -11.16 40.64 17.79
CA PHE A 38 -10.19 40.45 16.72
C PHE A 38 -9.14 39.37 17.07
N THR A 39 -8.51 39.50 18.24
CA THR A 39 -7.50 38.54 18.70
C THR A 39 -8.09 37.13 18.91
N SER A 40 -9.35 37.05 19.40
CA SER A 40 -10.06 35.77 19.56
C SER A 40 -10.35 35.11 18.21
N LEU A 41 -10.82 35.88 17.22
CA LEU A 41 -11.05 35.39 15.86
C LEU A 41 -9.76 34.85 15.22
N VAL A 42 -8.66 35.65 15.32
CA VAL A 42 -7.35 35.21 14.80
C VAL A 42 -6.88 33.93 15.49
N SER A 43 -7.05 33.81 16.81
CA SER A 43 -6.68 32.62 17.57
C SER A 43 -7.51 31.41 17.17
N ILE A 44 -8.81 31.58 16.93
CA ILE A 44 -9.70 30.48 16.47
C ILE A 44 -9.28 30.03 15.08
N VAL A 45 -9.04 30.96 14.14
CA VAL A 45 -8.61 30.63 12.79
C VAL A 45 -7.26 29.91 12.82
N PHE A 46 -6.30 30.43 13.58
CA PHE A 46 -4.99 29.78 13.74
C PHE A 46 -5.12 28.37 14.32
N LYS A 47 -5.94 28.21 15.36
CA LYS A 47 -6.21 26.89 15.94
C LYS A 47 -6.84 25.93 14.93
N MET A 48 -7.83 26.39 14.15
CA MET A 48 -8.47 25.56 13.11
C MET A 48 -7.47 25.11 12.05
N VAL A 49 -6.60 25.99 11.57
CA VAL A 49 -5.55 25.65 10.59
C VAL A 49 -4.56 24.67 11.18
N TRP A 50 -4.13 24.91 12.43
CA TRP A 50 -3.20 24.03 13.14
C TRP A 50 -3.78 22.64 13.38
N ASP A 51 -5.02 22.56 13.88
CA ASP A 51 -5.70 21.29 14.14
C ASP A 51 -5.93 20.50 12.83
N LYS A 52 -6.25 21.20 11.74
CA LYS A 52 -6.37 20.60 10.41
C LYS A 52 -5.04 20.02 9.94
N ALA A 53 -3.96 20.81 9.99
CA ALA A 53 -2.64 20.35 9.59
C ALA A 53 -2.19 19.11 10.39
N LYS A 54 -2.40 19.12 11.71
CA LYS A 54 -2.07 17.98 12.60
C LYS A 54 -2.92 16.75 12.29
N THR A 55 -4.20 16.94 11.94
CA THR A 55 -5.09 15.83 11.56
C THR A 55 -4.66 15.21 10.24
N ASP A 56 -4.31 16.05 9.25
CA ASP A 56 -3.83 15.60 7.94
C ASP A 56 -2.50 14.83 8.06
N GLU A 57 -1.58 15.30 8.91
CA GLU A 57 -0.31 14.62 9.18
C GLU A 57 -0.55 13.25 9.83
N LYS A 58 -1.41 13.18 10.85
CA LYS A 58 -1.77 11.91 11.51
C LYS A 58 -2.46 10.94 10.55
N GLN A 59 -3.31 11.43 9.66
CA GLN A 59 -3.94 10.60 8.64
C GLN A 59 -2.90 10.02 7.66
N LYS A 60 -1.92 10.83 7.23
CA LYS A 60 -0.81 10.37 6.39
C LYS A 60 0.03 9.30 7.09
N GLU A 61 0.35 9.49 8.36
CA GLU A 61 1.11 8.53 9.16
C GLU A 61 0.35 7.21 9.33
N ASN A 62 -0.94 7.27 9.66
CA ASN A 62 -1.79 6.09 9.74
C ASN A 62 -1.87 5.35 8.41
N LEU A 63 -2.04 6.07 7.30
CA LEU A 63 -2.06 5.49 5.96
C LEU A 63 -0.72 4.83 5.62
N LYS A 64 0.40 5.49 5.92
CA LYS A 64 1.74 4.92 5.71
C LYS A 64 1.94 3.65 6.52
N THR A 65 1.49 3.64 7.78
CA THR A 65 1.56 2.46 8.66
C THR A 65 0.68 1.32 8.13
N GLU A 66 -0.55 1.62 7.69
CA GLU A 66 -1.45 0.63 7.08
C GLU A 66 -0.83 0.03 5.81
N LEU A 67 -0.29 0.87 4.93
CA LEU A 67 0.39 0.41 3.71
C LEU A 67 1.64 -0.42 4.03
N SER A 68 2.45 -0.02 5.00
CA SER A 68 3.62 -0.79 5.46
C SER A 68 3.21 -2.16 6.01
N PHE A 69 2.17 -2.20 6.84
CA PHE A 69 1.61 -3.46 7.34
C PHE A 69 1.11 -4.37 6.21
N LEU A 70 0.39 -3.82 5.23
CA LEU A 70 -0.09 -4.57 4.07
C LEU A 70 1.06 -5.07 3.17
N ARG A 71 2.18 -4.36 3.12
CA ARG A 71 3.41 -4.79 2.42
C ARG A 71 4.16 -5.90 3.17
N SER A 72 4.21 -5.85 4.50
CA SER A 72 4.99 -6.79 5.33
C SER A 72 4.46 -8.23 5.35
N GLN A 73 3.35 -8.51 4.67
CA GLN A 73 2.74 -9.84 4.60
C GLN A 73 3.41 -10.78 3.58
N ILE A 74 4.70 -10.54 3.26
CA ILE A 74 5.49 -11.48 2.47
C ILE A 74 5.52 -12.82 3.21
N SER A 75 5.20 -13.87 2.49
CA SER A 75 5.10 -15.22 3.05
C SER A 75 6.46 -15.72 3.59
N PRO A 76 6.70 -15.72 4.91
CA PRO A 76 7.92 -16.33 5.47
C PRO A 76 8.06 -17.78 5.01
N HIS A 77 6.95 -18.44 4.80
CA HIS A 77 6.87 -19.80 4.30
C HIS A 77 7.50 -19.97 2.90
N PHE A 78 7.41 -18.98 2.01
CA PHE A 78 8.10 -19.01 0.73
C PHE A 78 9.62 -19.04 0.94
N LEU A 79 10.17 -18.14 1.77
CA LEU A 79 11.61 -18.09 2.03
C LEU A 79 12.13 -19.39 2.64
N PHE A 80 11.43 -19.94 3.65
CA PHE A 80 11.80 -21.23 4.21
C PHE A 80 11.80 -22.37 3.17
N ASN A 81 10.85 -22.36 2.26
CA ASN A 81 10.77 -23.37 1.21
C ASN A 81 11.93 -23.26 0.22
N VAL A 82 12.29 -22.04 -0.20
CA VAL A 82 13.45 -21.83 -1.10
C VAL A 82 14.75 -22.24 -0.41
N LEU A 83 14.96 -21.87 0.86
CA LEU A 83 16.12 -22.28 1.63
C LEU A 83 16.20 -23.81 1.78
N ASN A 84 15.10 -24.49 2.05
CA ASN A 84 15.06 -25.94 2.10
C ASN A 84 15.39 -26.59 0.73
N ASN A 85 14.94 -25.98 -0.37
CA ASN A 85 15.30 -26.42 -1.71
C ASN A 85 16.82 -26.24 -1.96
N ILE A 86 17.40 -25.11 -1.58
CA ILE A 86 18.84 -24.86 -1.67
C ILE A 86 19.62 -25.93 -0.88
N VAL A 87 19.20 -26.26 0.34
CA VAL A 87 19.84 -27.33 1.12
C VAL A 87 19.79 -28.69 0.40
N ALA A 88 18.67 -29.00 -0.24
CA ALA A 88 18.55 -30.23 -1.07
C ALA A 88 19.51 -30.18 -2.28
N MET A 89 19.57 -29.05 -2.98
CA MET A 89 20.45 -28.85 -4.13
C MET A 89 21.94 -28.97 -3.74
N VAL A 90 22.35 -28.44 -2.57
CA VAL A 90 23.70 -28.62 -2.02
C VAL A 90 24.04 -30.12 -1.85
N ARG A 91 23.13 -30.88 -1.24
CA ARG A 91 23.31 -32.32 -1.00
C ARG A 91 23.44 -33.11 -2.29
N LEU A 92 22.69 -32.69 -3.33
CA LEU A 92 22.68 -33.34 -4.64
C LEU A 92 23.76 -32.81 -5.58
N LYS A 93 24.53 -31.79 -5.17
CA LYS A 93 25.52 -31.08 -6.01
C LYS A 93 24.90 -30.62 -7.34
N HIS A 94 23.70 -30.04 -7.26
CA HIS A 94 22.90 -29.65 -8.42
C HIS A 94 23.51 -28.43 -9.13
N ASP A 95 23.68 -28.49 -10.45
CA ASP A 95 24.35 -27.43 -11.24
C ASP A 95 23.65 -26.06 -11.16
N ALA A 96 22.34 -26.03 -10.98
CA ALA A 96 21.57 -24.78 -10.85
C ALA A 96 21.64 -24.14 -9.44
N LEU A 97 22.48 -24.63 -8.52
CA LEU A 97 22.55 -24.12 -7.15
C LEU A 97 22.97 -22.63 -7.11
N GLU A 98 24.02 -22.28 -7.81
CA GLU A 98 24.55 -20.91 -7.86
C GLU A 98 23.49 -19.94 -8.40
N ASP A 99 22.86 -20.27 -9.52
CA ASP A 99 21.79 -19.46 -10.13
C ASP A 99 20.60 -19.28 -9.18
N THR A 100 20.23 -20.32 -8.45
CA THR A 100 19.14 -20.27 -7.46
C THR A 100 19.46 -19.32 -6.30
N VAL A 101 20.71 -19.35 -5.80
CA VAL A 101 21.16 -18.45 -4.72
C VAL A 101 21.23 -17.01 -5.21
N VAL A 102 21.71 -16.76 -6.43
CA VAL A 102 21.74 -15.41 -7.03
C VAL A 102 20.32 -14.86 -7.19
N LYS A 103 19.38 -15.64 -7.69
CA LYS A 103 17.96 -15.23 -7.82
C LYS A 103 17.34 -14.94 -6.47
N LEU A 104 17.58 -15.77 -5.45
CA LEU A 104 17.09 -15.51 -4.11
C LEU A 104 17.68 -14.22 -3.54
N SER A 105 18.97 -13.98 -3.75
CA SER A 105 19.63 -12.73 -3.31
C SER A 105 19.02 -11.50 -3.96
N SER A 106 18.78 -11.52 -5.28
CA SER A 106 18.15 -10.43 -6.02
C SER A 106 16.73 -10.17 -5.54
N LEU A 107 15.98 -11.22 -5.24
CA LEU A 107 14.62 -11.14 -4.71
C LEU A 107 14.62 -10.52 -3.30
N LEU A 108 15.52 -10.94 -2.42
CA LEU A 108 15.68 -10.38 -1.07
C LEU A 108 16.11 -8.90 -1.14
N GLN A 109 17.01 -8.55 -2.06
CA GLN A 109 17.44 -7.16 -2.27
C GLN A 109 16.24 -6.29 -2.65
N TYR A 110 15.42 -6.72 -3.60
CA TYR A 110 14.19 -6.00 -3.96
C TYR A 110 13.28 -5.81 -2.74
N MET A 111 13.05 -6.89 -1.96
CA MET A 111 12.19 -6.87 -0.78
C MET A 111 12.69 -5.95 0.33
N LEU A 112 14.01 -5.84 0.52
CA LEU A 112 14.60 -5.07 1.62
C LEU A 112 14.79 -3.59 1.27
N TYR A 113 15.10 -3.27 0.03
CA TYR A 113 15.49 -1.92 -0.35
C TYR A 113 14.46 -1.20 -1.22
N GLU A 114 13.80 -1.91 -2.14
CA GLU A 114 12.88 -1.25 -3.07
C GLU A 114 11.45 -1.16 -2.54
N THR A 115 11.11 -1.92 -1.50
CA THR A 115 9.79 -1.80 -0.84
C THR A 115 9.64 -0.50 -0.03
N ASP A 116 10.74 0.15 0.34
CA ASP A 116 10.71 1.46 1.01
C ASP A 116 10.52 2.62 0.03
N GLU A 117 10.75 2.38 -1.26
CA GLU A 117 10.48 3.37 -2.30
C GLU A 117 8.98 3.60 -2.47
N GLU A 118 8.60 4.85 -2.78
CA GLU A 118 7.19 5.16 -3.05
C GLU A 118 6.70 4.44 -4.30
N LYS A 119 7.55 4.33 -5.33
CA LYS A 119 7.25 3.66 -6.60
C LYS A 119 8.49 3.04 -7.23
N VAL A 120 8.28 1.92 -7.91
CA VAL A 120 9.27 1.23 -8.73
C VAL A 120 8.80 1.15 -10.18
N THR A 121 9.73 1.00 -11.13
CA THR A 121 9.34 0.82 -12.54
C THR A 121 8.60 -0.51 -12.74
N ILE A 122 7.65 -0.54 -13.69
CA ILE A 122 6.96 -1.78 -14.07
C ILE A 122 7.96 -2.85 -14.49
N GLN A 123 9.04 -2.46 -15.14
CA GLN A 123 10.14 -3.35 -15.51
C GLN A 123 10.74 -4.05 -14.28
N ARG A 124 10.98 -3.30 -13.20
CA ARG A 124 11.57 -3.83 -11.98
C ARG A 124 10.63 -4.77 -11.23
N GLU A 125 9.33 -4.43 -11.17
CA GLU A 125 8.29 -5.30 -10.62
C GLU A 125 8.17 -6.61 -11.43
N MET A 126 8.28 -6.52 -12.78
CA MET A 126 8.29 -7.69 -13.66
C MET A 126 9.52 -8.59 -13.41
N GLU A 127 10.71 -8.02 -13.25
CA GLU A 127 11.94 -8.77 -12.94
C GLU A 127 11.81 -9.52 -11.61
N TYR A 128 11.23 -8.88 -10.61
CA TYR A 128 10.91 -9.51 -9.34
C TYR A 128 9.93 -10.68 -9.52
N LEU A 129 8.83 -10.49 -10.26
CA LEU A 129 7.87 -11.55 -10.56
C LEU A 129 8.51 -12.73 -11.28
N LYS A 130 9.36 -12.49 -12.29
CA LYS A 130 10.09 -13.54 -13.00
C LYS A 130 10.95 -14.36 -12.07
N SER A 131 11.76 -13.69 -11.24
CA SER A 131 12.62 -14.37 -10.27
C SER A 131 11.82 -15.22 -9.28
N TYR A 132 10.68 -14.71 -8.80
CA TYR A 132 9.78 -15.44 -7.92
C TYR A 132 9.19 -16.69 -8.60
N ILE A 133 8.68 -16.53 -9.83
CA ILE A 133 8.08 -17.62 -10.62
C ILE A 133 9.12 -18.72 -10.89
N GLU A 134 10.36 -18.35 -11.24
CA GLU A 134 11.45 -19.30 -11.50
C GLU A 134 11.83 -20.08 -10.24
N LEU A 135 11.94 -19.42 -9.08
CA LEU A 135 12.21 -20.10 -7.80
C LEU A 135 11.07 -21.07 -7.42
N GLN A 136 9.83 -20.70 -7.67
CA GLN A 136 8.68 -21.58 -7.46
C GLN A 136 8.69 -22.76 -8.47
N SER A 137 9.00 -22.48 -9.75
CA SER A 137 9.12 -23.51 -10.78
C SER A 137 10.16 -24.56 -10.42
N GLN A 138 11.32 -24.17 -9.95
CA GLN A 138 12.36 -25.08 -9.46
C GLN A 138 11.87 -25.95 -8.28
N ARG A 139 11.08 -25.36 -7.37
CA ARG A 139 10.52 -26.08 -6.21
C ARG A 139 9.51 -27.14 -6.61
N PHE A 140 8.62 -26.83 -7.54
CA PHE A 140 7.55 -27.74 -7.95
C PHE A 140 7.96 -28.71 -9.06
N GLY A 141 8.98 -28.35 -9.86
CA GLY A 141 9.44 -29.14 -10.99
C GLY A 141 8.32 -29.41 -12.00
N SER A 142 8.24 -30.64 -12.49
CA SER A 142 7.21 -31.06 -13.45
C SER A 142 5.80 -31.26 -12.86
N LYS A 143 5.63 -31.02 -11.55
CA LYS A 143 4.34 -31.23 -10.88
C LYS A 143 3.31 -30.15 -11.18
N ILE A 144 3.72 -29.02 -11.77
CA ILE A 144 2.86 -27.92 -12.13
C ILE A 144 3.32 -27.34 -13.47
N GLN A 145 2.39 -27.07 -14.35
CA GLN A 145 2.67 -26.34 -15.59
C GLN A 145 2.52 -24.85 -15.33
N ILE A 146 3.56 -24.07 -15.63
CA ILE A 146 3.58 -22.62 -15.44
C ILE A 146 3.83 -21.97 -16.79
N ASN A 147 2.92 -21.13 -17.24
CA ASN A 147 3.05 -20.34 -18.46
C ASN A 147 3.11 -18.86 -18.05
N SER A 148 4.15 -18.17 -18.48
CA SER A 148 4.29 -16.73 -18.19
C SER A 148 4.56 -15.97 -19.48
N ASP A 149 3.84 -14.87 -19.67
CA ASP A 149 3.91 -14.03 -20.86
C ASP A 149 3.87 -12.55 -20.46
N PHE A 150 4.99 -11.85 -20.66
CA PHE A 150 5.20 -10.49 -20.22
C PHE A 150 5.58 -9.60 -21.39
N GLU A 151 4.73 -8.62 -21.71
CA GLU A 151 4.96 -7.61 -22.74
C GLU A 151 4.86 -6.21 -22.13
N ILE A 152 5.96 -5.48 -22.18
CA ILE A 152 6.05 -4.10 -21.71
C ILE A 152 6.56 -3.25 -22.85
N ALA A 153 5.73 -2.34 -23.36
CA ALA A 153 6.20 -1.29 -24.27
C ALA A 153 7.17 -0.37 -23.51
N GLN A 154 8.24 0.06 -24.19
CA GLN A 154 9.34 0.85 -23.61
C GLN A 154 8.86 2.22 -23.11
N ASN A 155 8.27 2.28 -21.93
CA ASN A 155 7.97 3.51 -21.22
C ASN A 155 8.26 3.31 -19.73
N ALA A 156 9.05 4.21 -19.15
CA ALA A 156 9.43 4.20 -17.75
C ALA A 156 8.26 4.61 -16.82
N GLN A 157 7.17 3.85 -16.85
CA GLN A 157 6.07 4.03 -15.88
C GLN A 157 6.38 3.26 -14.59
N SER A 158 5.90 3.81 -13.49
CA SER A 158 6.15 3.25 -12.16
C SER A 158 4.82 2.93 -11.46
N ILE A 159 4.85 1.86 -10.69
CA ILE A 159 3.77 1.41 -9.81
C ILE A 159 4.32 1.23 -8.39
N GLU A 160 3.46 1.08 -7.42
CA GLU A 160 3.89 0.74 -6.07
C GLU A 160 4.53 -0.65 -6.03
N PRO A 161 5.64 -0.81 -5.28
CA PRO A 161 6.35 -2.09 -5.19
C PRO A 161 5.47 -3.18 -4.58
N MET A 162 5.70 -4.43 -4.98
CA MET A 162 5.01 -5.62 -4.49
C MET A 162 3.48 -5.56 -4.67
N LEU A 163 3.00 -4.91 -5.73
CA LEU A 163 1.58 -4.83 -6.02
C LEU A 163 1.06 -6.08 -6.73
N LEU A 164 1.87 -6.66 -7.60
CA LEU A 164 1.48 -7.77 -8.47
C LEU A 164 1.72 -9.16 -7.85
N ILE A 165 2.71 -9.28 -6.98
CA ILE A 165 3.13 -10.57 -6.41
C ILE A 165 2.02 -11.32 -5.65
N PRO A 166 1.11 -10.68 -4.88
CA PRO A 166 0.09 -11.41 -4.14
C PRO A 166 -0.86 -12.23 -5.02
N PHE A 167 -1.07 -11.84 -6.27
CA PHE A 167 -1.88 -12.62 -7.22
C PHE A 167 -1.17 -13.92 -7.61
N VAL A 168 0.14 -13.84 -7.84
CA VAL A 168 0.97 -14.99 -8.18
C VAL A 168 1.10 -15.93 -6.98
N GLU A 169 1.32 -15.38 -5.78
CA GLU A 169 1.34 -16.18 -4.55
C GLU A 169 0.02 -16.93 -4.33
N ASN A 170 -1.10 -16.25 -4.56
CA ASN A 170 -2.43 -16.87 -4.47
C ASN A 170 -2.59 -18.04 -5.46
N ALA A 171 -2.11 -17.85 -6.69
CA ALA A 171 -2.16 -18.91 -7.71
C ALA A 171 -1.31 -20.12 -7.33
N PHE A 172 -0.11 -19.94 -6.81
CA PHE A 172 0.72 -21.05 -6.33
C PHE A 172 0.14 -21.73 -5.09
N LYS A 173 -0.48 -20.97 -4.19
CA LYS A 173 -1.09 -21.50 -2.96
C LYS A 173 -2.30 -22.38 -3.26
N HIS A 174 -3.13 -22.01 -4.22
CA HIS A 174 -4.42 -22.63 -4.49
C HIS A 174 -4.44 -23.47 -5.77
N GLY A 175 -3.50 -23.24 -6.70
CA GLY A 175 -3.38 -23.96 -7.96
C GLY A 175 -2.62 -25.29 -7.88
N TYR A 176 -2.21 -25.74 -6.67
CA TYR A 176 -1.46 -26.99 -6.46
C TYR A 176 -2.10 -27.83 -5.35
N GLY A 177 -1.74 -29.10 -5.28
CA GLY A 177 -2.11 -30.03 -4.22
C GLY A 177 -3.20 -31.01 -4.63
N ARG A 178 -4.46 -30.63 -4.63
CA ARG A 178 -5.59 -31.51 -4.97
C ARG A 178 -6.12 -31.31 -6.40
N VAL A 179 -5.37 -30.60 -7.21
CA VAL A 179 -5.73 -30.27 -8.59
C VAL A 179 -5.09 -31.30 -9.52
N GLU A 180 -5.87 -31.94 -10.39
CA GLU A 180 -5.34 -32.76 -11.45
C GLU A 180 -4.75 -31.90 -12.57
N ASN A 181 -3.51 -32.22 -12.99
CA ASN A 181 -2.77 -31.45 -14.00
C ASN A 181 -2.79 -29.95 -13.69
N PRO A 182 -2.16 -29.53 -12.58
CA PRO A 182 -2.19 -28.14 -12.16
C PRO A 182 -1.50 -27.23 -13.19
N VAL A 183 -2.17 -26.14 -13.52
CA VAL A 183 -1.70 -25.15 -14.49
C VAL A 183 -1.86 -23.75 -13.88
N ILE A 184 -0.83 -22.92 -14.03
CA ILE A 184 -0.86 -21.50 -13.72
C ILE A 184 -0.46 -20.72 -14.98
N ASP A 185 -1.30 -19.78 -15.38
CA ASP A 185 -1.02 -18.86 -16.48
C ASP A 185 -0.89 -17.44 -15.90
N ILE A 186 0.16 -16.73 -16.27
CA ILE A 186 0.46 -15.39 -15.79
C ILE A 186 0.75 -14.50 -16.99
N LYS A 187 -0.01 -13.41 -17.16
CA LYS A 187 0.16 -12.48 -18.26
C LYS A 187 0.27 -11.06 -17.75
N LEU A 188 1.25 -10.32 -18.23
CA LEU A 188 1.42 -8.90 -17.99
C LEU A 188 1.52 -8.17 -19.32
N ARG A 189 0.66 -7.20 -19.53
CA ARG A 189 0.66 -6.31 -20.68
C ARG A 189 0.72 -4.87 -20.18
N PHE A 190 1.64 -4.10 -20.71
CA PHE A 190 1.67 -2.68 -20.46
C PHE A 190 1.82 -1.93 -21.79
N ASP A 191 0.80 -1.18 -22.14
CA ASP A 191 0.76 -0.33 -23.32
C ASP A 191 -0.13 0.90 -23.07
N ASN A 192 0.21 2.04 -23.71
CA ASN A 192 -0.60 3.27 -23.68
C ASN A 192 -1.03 3.69 -22.26
N GLN A 193 -0.15 3.56 -21.27
CA GLN A 193 -0.38 3.89 -19.85
C GLN A 193 -1.45 3.01 -19.18
N LYS A 194 -1.80 1.90 -19.78
CA LYS A 194 -2.64 0.87 -19.19
C LYS A 194 -1.82 -0.36 -18.88
N LEU A 195 -1.89 -0.81 -17.64
CA LEU A 195 -1.36 -2.09 -17.21
C LEU A 195 -2.52 -3.06 -17.09
N VAL A 196 -2.38 -4.22 -17.70
CA VAL A 196 -3.28 -5.36 -17.54
C VAL A 196 -2.47 -6.53 -17.02
N PHE A 197 -2.82 -7.02 -15.86
CA PHE A 197 -2.19 -8.17 -15.22
C PHE A 197 -3.24 -9.24 -14.97
N GLU A 198 -3.06 -10.41 -15.60
CA GLU A 198 -3.94 -11.55 -15.49
C GLU A 198 -3.18 -12.72 -14.89
N VAL A 199 -3.74 -13.29 -13.84
CA VAL A 199 -3.26 -14.55 -13.26
C VAL A 199 -4.42 -15.50 -13.16
N ARG A 200 -4.27 -16.69 -13.72
CA ARG A 200 -5.27 -17.74 -13.60
C ARG A 200 -4.63 -19.06 -13.21
N ASN A 201 -5.34 -19.83 -12.44
CA ASN A 201 -4.91 -21.16 -12.04
C ASN A 201 -6.09 -22.13 -12.01
N LYS A 202 -5.79 -23.39 -12.26
CA LYS A 202 -6.77 -24.45 -12.00
C LYS A 202 -6.99 -24.59 -10.49
N TYR A 203 -8.21 -24.88 -10.07
CA TYR A 203 -8.54 -25.19 -8.68
C TYR A 203 -9.49 -26.40 -8.61
N SER A 204 -9.56 -27.03 -7.43
CA SER A 204 -10.47 -28.14 -7.18
C SER A 204 -11.74 -27.64 -6.53
N GLU A 205 -12.90 -27.97 -7.11
CA GLU A 205 -14.22 -27.60 -6.59
C GLU A 205 -14.64 -28.36 -5.33
N THR A 206 -13.83 -29.35 -4.89
CA THR A 206 -14.13 -30.07 -3.66
C THR A 206 -14.20 -29.08 -2.49
N LYS A 207 -15.42 -28.95 -1.91
CA LYS A 207 -15.72 -28.09 -0.76
C LYS A 207 -14.71 -28.34 0.35
N GLN A 208 -13.66 -27.55 0.39
CA GLN A 208 -12.85 -27.45 1.59
C GLN A 208 -13.45 -26.39 2.52
N GLN A 209 -13.39 -26.69 3.82
CA GLN A 209 -13.44 -25.64 4.84
C GLN A 209 -12.58 -24.49 4.34
N LYS A 210 -13.19 -23.32 4.07
CA LYS A 210 -12.48 -22.09 3.75
C LYS A 210 -11.49 -21.90 4.89
N ASP A 211 -10.22 -22.20 4.65
CA ASP A 211 -9.17 -21.81 5.58
C ASP A 211 -9.41 -20.35 5.92
N LYS A 212 -9.52 -20.03 7.21
CA LYS A 212 -9.78 -18.66 7.68
C LYS A 212 -8.79 -17.62 7.13
N THR A 213 -7.68 -18.09 6.53
CA THR A 213 -6.65 -17.30 5.86
C THR A 213 -6.82 -17.24 4.32
N SER A 214 -7.78 -17.99 3.75
CA SER A 214 -8.08 -17.99 2.32
C SER A 214 -8.93 -16.76 2.01
N GLY A 215 -8.34 -15.75 1.44
CA GLY A 215 -9.01 -14.48 1.10
C GLY A 215 -8.34 -13.25 1.69
N ILE A 216 -7.57 -13.37 2.77
CA ILE A 216 -6.89 -12.22 3.39
C ILE A 216 -5.92 -11.55 2.40
N GLY A 217 -5.17 -12.34 1.61
CA GLY A 217 -4.20 -11.82 0.63
C GLY A 217 -4.86 -10.92 -0.41
N LEU A 218 -5.89 -11.41 -1.09
CA LEU A 218 -6.60 -10.63 -2.13
C LEU A 218 -7.41 -9.48 -1.55
N ALA A 219 -8.00 -9.63 -0.35
CA ALA A 219 -8.68 -8.54 0.35
C ALA A 219 -7.71 -7.39 0.67
N ASN A 220 -6.48 -7.71 1.11
CA ASN A 220 -5.43 -6.73 1.36
C ASN A 220 -4.97 -6.03 0.07
N VAL A 221 -4.86 -6.78 -1.04
CA VAL A 221 -4.56 -6.18 -2.35
C VAL A 221 -5.67 -5.23 -2.78
N MET A 222 -6.93 -5.62 -2.65
CA MET A 222 -8.08 -4.77 -2.96
C MET A 222 -8.02 -3.47 -2.14
N ARG A 223 -7.79 -3.58 -0.84
CA ARG A 223 -7.64 -2.42 0.04
C ARG A 223 -6.50 -1.50 -0.39
N ARG A 224 -5.34 -2.07 -0.76
CA ARG A 224 -4.19 -1.30 -1.29
C ARG A 224 -4.55 -0.58 -2.58
N LEU A 225 -5.24 -1.25 -3.51
CA LEU A 225 -5.67 -0.67 -4.78
C LEU A 225 -6.64 0.49 -4.57
N ASP A 226 -7.60 0.37 -3.65
CA ASP A 226 -8.53 1.44 -3.29
C ASP A 226 -7.79 2.68 -2.76
N LEU A 227 -6.76 2.48 -1.95
CA LEU A 227 -5.98 3.56 -1.34
C LEU A 227 -5.01 4.22 -2.34
N LEU A 228 -4.33 3.43 -3.18
CA LEU A 228 -3.25 3.90 -4.04
C LEU A 228 -3.73 4.32 -5.43
N TYR A 229 -4.80 3.71 -5.91
CA TYR A 229 -5.36 3.94 -7.25
C TYR A 229 -6.87 4.23 -7.23
N PRO A 230 -7.36 5.19 -6.43
CA PRO A 230 -8.79 5.50 -6.37
C PRO A 230 -9.31 5.85 -7.76
N GLN A 231 -10.35 5.13 -8.22
CA GLN A 231 -10.98 5.28 -9.55
C GLN A 231 -10.04 5.02 -10.75
N LYS A 232 -8.82 4.53 -10.54
CA LYS A 232 -7.85 4.22 -11.60
C LYS A 232 -7.55 2.73 -11.72
N HIS A 233 -8.22 1.89 -10.95
CA HIS A 233 -8.07 0.44 -11.01
C HIS A 233 -9.40 -0.27 -11.23
N THR A 234 -9.30 -1.46 -11.79
CA THR A 234 -10.40 -2.44 -11.84
C THR A 234 -9.80 -3.80 -11.51
N LEU A 235 -10.35 -4.48 -10.53
CA LEU A 235 -10.01 -5.85 -10.18
C LEU A 235 -11.21 -6.74 -10.43
N LYS A 236 -11.05 -7.72 -11.33
CA LYS A 236 -12.07 -8.72 -11.67
C LYS A 236 -11.59 -10.07 -11.20
N ILE A 237 -12.41 -10.77 -10.43
CA ILE A 237 -12.14 -12.13 -9.94
C ILE A 237 -13.27 -13.01 -10.43
N GLU A 238 -12.93 -14.11 -11.09
CA GLU A 238 -13.86 -15.08 -11.67
C GLU A 238 -13.47 -16.48 -11.26
N GLU A 239 -14.47 -17.28 -10.93
CA GLU A 239 -14.33 -18.72 -10.71
C GLU A 239 -15.27 -19.41 -11.70
N ASN A 240 -14.72 -20.06 -12.72
CA ASN A 240 -15.49 -20.68 -13.78
C ASN A 240 -14.76 -21.90 -14.36
N ASP A 241 -15.47 -22.98 -14.62
CA ASP A 241 -14.99 -24.20 -15.28
C ASP A 241 -13.68 -24.77 -14.67
N GLY A 242 -13.56 -24.73 -13.33
CA GLY A 242 -12.36 -25.22 -12.63
C GLY A 242 -11.15 -24.27 -12.73
N TRP A 243 -11.37 -23.04 -13.20
CA TRP A 243 -10.37 -21.98 -13.23
C TRP A 243 -10.72 -20.83 -12.30
N PHE A 244 -9.75 -20.42 -11.49
CA PHE A 244 -9.75 -19.16 -10.78
C PHE A 244 -8.96 -18.14 -11.61
N THR A 245 -9.56 -17.00 -11.91
CA THR A 245 -8.95 -15.95 -12.71
C THR A 245 -9.04 -14.62 -11.98
N ALA A 246 -7.91 -13.94 -11.82
CA ALA A 246 -7.82 -12.59 -11.31
C ALA A 246 -7.24 -11.67 -12.37
N ILE A 247 -7.95 -10.60 -12.72
CA ILE A 247 -7.53 -9.61 -13.73
C ILE A 247 -7.49 -8.25 -13.06
N LEU A 248 -6.29 -7.68 -12.98
CA LEU A 248 -6.05 -6.31 -12.54
C LEU A 248 -5.82 -5.41 -13.75
N MET A 249 -6.56 -4.33 -13.83
CA MET A 249 -6.34 -3.26 -14.80
C MET A 249 -6.01 -1.96 -14.06
N LEU A 250 -4.90 -1.31 -14.41
CA LEU A 250 -4.53 -0.01 -13.88
C LEU A 250 -4.43 1.02 -15.00
N ASN A 251 -4.97 2.19 -14.75
CA ASN A 251 -4.80 3.36 -15.61
C ASN A 251 -3.76 4.29 -14.97
N LEU A 252 -2.56 4.33 -15.54
CA LEU A 252 -1.41 5.07 -15.01
C LEU A 252 -1.27 6.47 -15.64
N LYS A 253 -2.31 6.97 -16.33
CA LYS A 253 -2.33 8.34 -16.85
C LYS A 253 -2.11 9.32 -15.70
N LYS A 254 -1.14 10.21 -15.86
CA LYS A 254 -1.06 11.40 -14.99
C LYS A 254 -2.36 12.19 -15.13
N PRO A 255 -2.91 12.74 -14.04
CA PRO A 255 -4.08 13.60 -14.12
C PRO A 255 -3.81 14.85 -14.94
#